data_13f28827f29ca24115520a30417db7ed
#
_entry.id   13f28827f29ca24115520a30417db7ed
#
_cell.length_a   1.000
_cell.length_b   1.000
_cell.length_c   1.000
_cell.angle_alpha   90.00
_cell.angle_beta   90.00
_cell.angle_gamma   90.00
#
_symmetry.space_group_name_H-M   'P 1'
#
loop_
_entity.id
_entity.type
_entity.pdbx_description
1 polymer ?
#
loop_
_entity_poly.entity_id
_entity_poly.type
_entity_poly.pdbx_seq_one_letter_code
_entity_poly.pdbx_strand_id
1 'polypeptide(L)'
;MPMTPSSEMKLQAADALVVVDVQVDFLPGGRLAVPDGDAVVAPLNAWLERFAAGRLPVFATRDWHPPDHCSFRAQGGPWPPH
;
A
#
# COMPACT_ATOMS: atom_id res chain seq x y z
N MET A 1 3.89 2.49 13.82
CA MET A 1 5.13 3.06 13.27
C MET A 1 5.59 2.24 12.07
N PRO A 2 5.91 2.86 10.95
CA PRO A 2 6.38 2.10 9.79
C PRO A 2 7.71 1.41 10.10
N MET A 3 7.84 0.18 9.59
CA MET A 3 9.06 -0.60 9.77
C MET A 3 9.97 -0.41 8.58
N THR A 4 11.20 0.06 8.82
CA THR A 4 12.24 0.10 7.80
C THR A 4 13.06 -1.18 7.82
N PRO A 5 13.65 -1.58 6.68
CA PRO A 5 14.56 -2.72 6.66
C PRO A 5 15.76 -2.45 7.58
N SER A 6 16.13 -3.46 8.36
CA SER A 6 17.31 -3.45 9.21
C SER A 6 18.44 -4.20 8.53
N SER A 7 19.70 -3.79 8.77
CA SER A 7 20.87 -4.52 8.27
C SER A 7 20.98 -5.93 8.87
N GLU A 8 20.33 -6.16 10.02
CA GLU A 8 20.29 -7.48 10.67
C GLU A 8 19.25 -8.40 10.02
N MET A 9 18.27 -7.86 9.32
CA MET A 9 17.23 -8.64 8.68
C MET A 9 17.73 -9.20 7.37
N LYS A 10 17.79 -10.51 7.28
CA LYS A 10 18.26 -11.23 6.09
C LYS A 10 17.08 -11.77 5.31
N LEU A 11 17.02 -11.40 4.03
CA LEU A 11 16.02 -11.96 3.12
C LEU A 11 16.46 -13.33 2.65
N GLN A 12 15.50 -14.24 2.52
CA GLN A 12 15.72 -15.62 2.10
C GLN A 12 15.05 -15.89 0.76
N ALA A 13 15.46 -16.96 0.11
CA ALA A 13 15.01 -17.30 -1.25
C ALA A 13 13.49 -17.50 -1.38
N ALA A 14 12.81 -17.83 -0.28
CA ALA A 14 11.36 -18.04 -0.27
C ALA A 14 10.57 -16.80 0.17
N ASP A 15 11.24 -15.68 0.43
CA ASP A 15 10.56 -14.47 0.89
C ASP A 15 9.88 -13.75 -0.27
N ALA A 16 8.78 -13.09 0.05
CA ALA A 16 8.07 -12.21 -0.87
C ALA A 16 7.62 -10.96 -0.11
N LEU A 17 7.57 -9.84 -0.81
CA LEU A 17 7.02 -8.60 -0.27
C LEU A 17 5.60 -8.42 -0.80
N VAL A 18 4.65 -8.20 0.10
CA VAL A 18 3.28 -7.87 -0.27
C VAL A 18 2.99 -6.45 0.19
N VAL A 19 2.68 -5.59 -0.78
CA VAL A 19 2.32 -4.18 -0.56
C VAL A 19 0.81 -4.08 -0.62
N VAL A 20 0.17 -3.81 0.52
CA VAL A 20 -1.28 -3.83 0.62
C VAL A 20 -1.85 -2.42 0.54
N ASP A 21 -2.57 -2.13 -0.53
CA ASP A 21 -3.40 -0.94 -0.71
C ASP A 21 -2.68 0.39 -0.47
N VAL A 22 -1.40 0.48 -0.83
CA VAL A 22 -0.68 1.75 -0.83
C VAL A 22 -1.03 2.48 -2.12
N GLN A 23 -2.01 3.35 -2.04
CA GLN A 23 -2.58 4.05 -3.19
C GLN A 23 -2.94 5.48 -2.85
N VAL A 24 -3.07 6.31 -3.88
CA VAL A 24 -3.35 7.75 -3.73
C VAL A 24 -4.61 8.02 -2.92
N ASP A 25 -5.62 7.16 -3.03
CA ASP A 25 -6.88 7.32 -2.28
C ASP A 25 -6.66 7.43 -0.78
N PHE A 26 -5.67 6.75 -0.22
CA PHE A 26 -5.41 6.65 1.21
C PHE A 26 -4.27 7.58 1.67
N LEU A 27 -3.68 8.32 0.76
CA LEU A 27 -2.62 9.28 1.07
C LEU A 27 -3.21 10.68 1.28
N PRO A 28 -2.47 11.62 1.86
CA PRO A 28 -2.94 12.99 2.02
C PRO A 28 -3.44 13.59 0.70
N GLY A 29 -4.64 14.15 0.72
CA GLY A 29 -5.33 14.65 -0.46
C GLY A 29 -6.13 13.62 -1.23
N GLY A 30 -6.07 12.36 -0.85
CA GLY A 30 -6.86 11.28 -1.46
C GLY A 30 -8.31 11.24 -0.97
N ARG A 31 -9.11 10.36 -1.57
CA ARG A 31 -10.54 10.26 -1.32
C ARG A 31 -10.88 9.69 0.07
N LEU A 32 -10.02 8.85 0.59
CA LEU A 32 -10.12 8.26 1.93
C LEU A 32 -8.79 8.40 2.66
N ALA A 33 -8.30 9.63 2.77
CA ALA A 33 -6.98 9.89 3.32
C ALA A 33 -6.85 9.38 4.76
N VAL A 34 -5.77 8.65 4.99
CA VAL A 34 -5.36 8.21 6.34
C VAL A 34 -4.41 9.28 6.89
N PRO A 35 -4.62 9.76 8.12
CA PRO A 35 -3.67 10.70 8.73
C PRO A 35 -2.25 10.13 8.70
N ASP A 36 -1.30 10.92 8.17
CA ASP A 36 0.10 10.51 8.00
C ASP A 36 0.30 9.24 7.17
N GLY A 37 -0.65 8.91 6.29
CA GLY A 37 -0.58 7.72 5.46
C GLY A 37 0.64 7.67 4.55
N ASP A 38 1.17 8.84 4.14
CA ASP A 38 2.39 8.95 3.34
C ASP A 38 3.66 8.55 4.10
N ALA A 39 3.61 8.44 5.43
CA ALA A 39 4.76 8.01 6.23
C ALA A 39 5.23 6.58 5.90
N VAL A 40 4.39 5.77 5.25
CA VAL A 40 4.78 4.41 4.85
C VAL A 40 5.62 4.38 3.57
N VAL A 41 5.63 5.46 2.79
CA VAL A 41 6.22 5.45 1.43
C VAL A 41 7.73 5.29 1.48
N ALA A 42 8.42 6.08 2.30
CA ALA A 42 9.88 5.99 2.37
C ALA A 42 10.38 4.62 2.88
N PRO A 43 9.86 4.06 3.99
CA PRO A 43 10.25 2.72 4.41
C PRO A 43 9.85 1.65 3.39
N LEU A 44 8.72 1.80 2.70
CA LEU A 44 8.32 0.87 1.65
C LEU A 44 9.31 0.90 0.49
N ASN A 45 9.76 2.08 0.05
CA ASN A 45 10.76 2.20 -1.00
C ASN A 45 12.07 1.48 -0.63
N ALA A 46 12.49 1.58 0.63
CA ALA A 46 13.68 0.87 1.11
C ALA A 46 13.49 -0.66 1.04
N TRP A 47 12.32 -1.16 1.41
CA TRP A 47 11.99 -2.58 1.27
C TRP A 47 11.98 -3.03 -0.19
N LEU A 48 11.38 -2.22 -1.08
CA LEU A 48 11.34 -2.51 -2.51
C LEU A 48 12.75 -2.64 -3.11
N GLU A 49 13.66 -1.74 -2.73
CA GLU A 49 15.06 -1.80 -3.17
C GLU A 49 15.74 -3.09 -2.73
N ARG A 50 15.53 -3.51 -1.49
CA ARG A 50 16.12 -4.75 -0.97
C ARG A 50 15.58 -5.98 -1.69
N PHE A 51 14.27 -6.05 -1.91
CA PHE A 51 13.66 -7.18 -2.62
C PHE A 51 14.10 -7.22 -4.08
N ALA A 52 14.22 -6.06 -4.73
CA ALA A 52 14.72 -5.97 -6.10
C ALA A 52 16.18 -6.42 -6.18
N ALA A 53 17.04 -5.98 -5.26
CA ALA A 53 18.44 -6.38 -5.22
C ALA A 53 18.59 -7.90 -5.01
N GLY A 54 17.72 -8.51 -4.22
CA GLY A 54 17.70 -9.96 -3.99
C GLY A 54 16.96 -10.74 -5.08
N ARG A 55 16.39 -10.07 -6.08
CA ARG A 55 15.54 -10.68 -7.12
C ARG A 55 14.39 -11.48 -6.54
N LEU A 56 13.81 -10.96 -5.46
CA LEU A 56 12.69 -11.58 -4.78
C LEU A 56 11.36 -10.98 -5.26
N PRO A 57 10.27 -11.76 -5.24
CA PRO A 57 9.00 -11.30 -5.76
C PRO A 57 8.38 -10.21 -4.91
N VAL A 58 7.72 -9.28 -5.59
CA VAL A 58 6.92 -8.21 -4.97
C VAL A 58 5.51 -8.27 -5.55
N PHE A 59 4.52 -8.28 -4.68
CA PHE A 59 3.11 -8.22 -5.05
C PHE A 59 2.50 -6.95 -4.46
N ALA A 60 1.64 -6.30 -5.22
CA ALA A 60 0.92 -5.13 -4.74
C ALA A 60 -0.57 -5.36 -4.94
N THR A 61 -1.36 -4.94 -3.97
CA THR A 61 -2.81 -4.93 -4.05
C THR A 61 -3.33 -3.52 -4.12
N ARG A 62 -4.55 -3.37 -4.60
CA ARG A 62 -5.28 -2.10 -4.48
C ARG A 62 -6.73 -2.36 -4.17
N ASP A 63 -7.32 -1.44 -3.45
CA ASP A 63 -8.75 -1.39 -3.21
C ASP A 63 -9.38 -0.58 -4.35
N TRP A 64 -10.12 -1.26 -5.22
CA TRP A 64 -10.71 -0.64 -6.39
C TRP A 64 -12.17 -1.06 -6.55
N HIS A 65 -13.00 -0.11 -6.95
CA HIS A 65 -14.41 -0.34 -7.16
C HIS A 65 -14.87 0.32 -8.47
N PRO A 66 -15.87 -0.25 -9.15
CA PRO A 66 -16.48 0.43 -10.28
C PRO A 66 -17.19 1.72 -9.83
N PRO A 67 -17.35 2.72 -10.72
CA PRO A 67 -17.90 4.04 -10.35
C PRO A 67 -19.29 4.02 -9.71
N ASP A 68 -20.08 2.99 -9.98
CA ASP A 68 -21.44 2.83 -9.49
C ASP A 68 -21.57 1.78 -8.37
N HIS A 69 -20.46 1.50 -7.66
CA HIS A 69 -20.47 0.49 -6.62
C HIS A 69 -21.45 0.85 -5.49
N CYS A 70 -22.14 -0.18 -4.97
CA CYS A 70 -23.18 0.00 -3.94
C CYS A 70 -22.67 0.60 -2.64
N SER A 71 -21.39 0.54 -2.34
CA SER A 71 -20.79 1.13 -1.15
C SER A 71 -20.66 2.65 -1.22
N PHE A 72 -20.79 3.25 -2.40
CA PHE A 72 -20.61 4.68 -2.58
C PHE A 72 -21.88 5.47 -2.23
N ARG A 73 -21.68 6.70 -1.74
CA ARG A 73 -22.78 7.57 -1.28
C ARG A 73 -23.84 7.80 -2.35
N ALA A 74 -23.43 7.95 -3.60
CA ALA A 74 -24.35 8.12 -4.71
C ALA A 74 -25.26 6.90 -4.94
N GLN A 75 -24.88 5.74 -4.43
CA GLN A 75 -25.65 4.50 -4.51
C GLN A 75 -26.26 4.10 -3.15
N GLY A 76 -26.24 4.99 -2.17
CA GLY A 76 -26.80 4.74 -0.84
C GLY A 76 -25.83 4.16 0.17
N GLY A 77 -24.57 4.00 -0.15
CA GLY A 77 -23.54 3.49 0.75
C GLY A 77 -22.87 4.60 1.59
N PRO A 78 -21.96 4.22 2.50
CA PRO A 78 -21.32 5.18 3.39
C PRO A 78 -20.05 5.85 2.85
N TRP A 79 -19.51 5.40 1.70
CA TRP A 79 -18.16 5.76 1.27
C TRP A 79 -18.14 6.71 0.08
N PRO A 80 -17.08 7.55 -0.04
CA PRO A 80 -16.83 8.28 -1.28
C PRO A 80 -16.31 7.32 -2.35
N PRO A 81 -16.39 7.69 -3.63
CA PRO A 81 -15.79 6.88 -4.71
C PRO A 81 -14.29 6.70 -4.51
N HIS A 82 -13.85 5.51 -4.66
CA HIS A 82 -12.41 5.18 -4.59
C HIS A 82 -12.07 3.85 -5.25
#